data_cb40b78a9bf4397b706eedb71ef6863e
#
_entry.id   cb40b78a9bf4397b706eedb71ef6863e
#
_cell.length_a   1.000
_cell.length_b   1.000
_cell.length_c   1.000
_cell.angle_alpha   90.00
_cell.angle_beta   90.00
_cell.angle_gamma   90.00
#
_symmetry.space_group_name_H-M   'P 1'
#
loop_
_entity.id
_entity.type
_entity.pdbx_description
1 polymer ?
#
loop_
_entity_poly.entity_id
_entity_poly.type
_entity_poly.pdbx_seq_one_letter_code
_entity_poly.pdbx_strand_id
1 'polypeptide(L)'
;MLQFAYETAFMGRAGTGPILEDVLRHIEQLKPFLAQNTDVIQVVQAGFIGAWGEWHSSFHGLEKTNDSKRTILEKIVWMTPEKPVSGNYFKNQDGSPATRNVFDYIRDHLGYRLELQQLKINVNPAAGKEISLDLSLVNRGFSTLFNEHPVYFVLIDEQNRITEFLTETNVHNFQPYQPKDPECKPLLHTIKGQFIIPEHLKTGKYRLGLWIPDGSERLKYNNRYAIRCANGDTEWWSSTDNKYGINILTSLDIIRH
;
A
#
# COMPACT_ATOMS: atom_id res chain seq x y z
N MET A 1 7.38 14.96 -12.03
CA MET A 1 5.90 14.89 -11.93
C MET A 1 5.31 15.83 -12.97
N LEU A 2 4.33 15.37 -13.75
CA LEU A 2 3.58 16.19 -14.73
C LEU A 2 2.12 16.24 -14.30
N GLN A 3 1.52 17.44 -14.40
CA GLN A 3 0.10 17.67 -14.19
C GLN A 3 -0.42 18.53 -15.33
N PHE A 4 -1.54 18.13 -15.89
CA PHE A 4 -2.20 18.86 -16.98
C PHE A 4 -3.46 19.53 -16.43
N ALA A 5 -3.65 20.80 -16.74
CA ALA A 5 -4.83 21.55 -16.36
C ALA A 5 -5.24 22.49 -17.50
N TYR A 6 -6.54 22.68 -17.68
CA TYR A 6 -7.11 23.65 -18.63
C TYR A 6 -7.56 24.92 -17.92
N GLU A 7 -8.04 24.80 -16.72
CA GLU A 7 -8.66 25.86 -15.95
C GLU A 7 -7.71 26.35 -14.86
N THR A 8 -7.44 27.65 -14.85
CA THR A 8 -6.48 28.28 -13.94
C THR A 8 -7.16 29.18 -12.88
N ALA A 9 -8.51 29.13 -12.79
CA ALA A 9 -9.29 29.93 -11.87
C ALA A 9 -10.32 29.09 -11.11
N PHE A 10 -10.64 29.50 -9.90
CA PHE A 10 -11.48 28.76 -8.96
C PHE A 10 -12.94 28.55 -9.39
N MET A 11 -13.41 29.29 -10.34
CA MET A 11 -14.72 29.07 -10.94
C MET A 11 -14.57 29.18 -12.45
N GLY A 12 -14.28 28.09 -13.12
CA GLY A 12 -14.04 28.07 -14.54
C GLY A 12 -14.70 29.23 -15.27
N ARG A 13 -13.92 30.09 -15.89
CA ARG A 13 -14.48 31.22 -16.63
C ARG A 13 -15.29 30.68 -17.79
N ALA A 14 -16.47 31.24 -18.01
CA ALA A 14 -17.34 30.87 -19.13
C ALA A 14 -16.56 30.75 -20.44
N GLY A 15 -16.61 29.57 -21.07
CA GLY A 15 -15.96 29.29 -22.35
C GLY A 15 -14.48 28.89 -22.30
N THR A 16 -13.89 28.64 -21.10
CA THR A 16 -12.47 28.25 -21.00
C THR A 16 -12.24 26.79 -20.67
N GLY A 17 -13.22 26.11 -20.11
CA GLY A 17 -13.12 24.68 -19.78
C GLY A 17 -13.38 23.77 -20.98
N PRO A 18 -12.71 22.60 -21.08
CA PRO A 18 -12.93 21.65 -22.15
C PRO A 18 -14.22 20.85 -21.94
N ILE A 19 -14.81 20.37 -23.03
CA ILE A 19 -15.80 19.29 -23.00
C ILE A 19 -15.10 17.94 -22.86
N LEU A 20 -15.84 16.89 -22.55
CA LEU A 20 -15.29 15.55 -22.33
C LEU A 20 -14.48 15.05 -23.53
N GLU A 21 -14.99 15.25 -24.75
CA GLU A 21 -14.36 14.82 -25.99
C GLU A 21 -12.99 15.48 -26.21
N ASP A 22 -12.85 16.75 -25.85
CA ASP A 22 -11.56 17.44 -25.94
C ASP A 22 -10.54 16.88 -24.94
N VAL A 23 -10.96 16.60 -23.71
CA VAL A 23 -10.11 15.98 -22.70
C VAL A 23 -9.60 14.63 -23.21
N LEU A 24 -10.49 13.78 -23.69
CA LEU A 24 -10.14 12.44 -24.17
C LEU A 24 -9.21 12.50 -25.40
N ARG A 25 -9.46 13.43 -26.32
CA ARG A 25 -8.59 13.64 -27.49
C ARG A 25 -7.19 14.09 -27.08
N HIS A 26 -7.06 15.03 -26.14
CA HIS A 26 -5.76 15.50 -25.67
C HIS A 26 -4.99 14.42 -24.92
N ILE A 27 -5.67 13.58 -24.15
CA ILE A 27 -5.05 12.40 -23.51
C ILE A 27 -4.45 11.47 -24.59
N GLU A 28 -5.17 11.17 -25.66
CA GLU A 28 -4.65 10.37 -26.78
C GLU A 28 -3.44 11.01 -27.47
N GLN A 29 -3.44 12.33 -27.64
CA GLN A 29 -2.32 13.05 -28.23
C GLN A 29 -1.06 13.02 -27.33
N LEU A 30 -1.24 13.05 -26.00
CA LEU A 30 -0.13 13.00 -25.05
C LEU A 30 0.48 11.60 -24.90
N LYS A 31 -0.31 10.55 -25.12
CA LYS A 31 0.09 9.15 -24.95
C LYS A 31 1.45 8.81 -25.57
N PRO A 32 1.74 9.07 -26.85
CA PRO A 32 3.02 8.71 -27.45
C PRO A 32 4.20 9.46 -26.81
N PHE A 33 4.03 10.72 -26.41
CA PHE A 33 5.08 11.50 -25.77
C PHE A 33 5.40 10.98 -24.38
N LEU A 34 4.37 10.61 -23.61
CA LEU A 34 4.56 10.03 -22.27
C LEU A 34 5.21 8.65 -22.37
N ALA A 35 4.79 7.83 -23.34
CA ALA A 35 5.37 6.51 -23.56
C ALA A 35 6.85 6.55 -23.97
N GLN A 36 7.26 7.57 -24.75
CA GLN A 36 8.65 7.74 -25.18
C GLN A 36 9.59 8.26 -24.08
N ASN A 37 9.05 8.86 -23.01
CA ASN A 37 9.82 9.53 -21.96
C ASN A 37 9.59 8.92 -20.57
N THR A 38 9.31 7.63 -20.51
CA THR A 38 9.06 6.91 -19.24
C THR A 38 10.31 6.80 -18.35
N ASP A 39 11.48 7.00 -18.91
CA ASP A 39 12.77 7.03 -18.20
C ASP A 39 12.96 8.31 -17.36
N VAL A 40 12.31 9.41 -17.74
CA VAL A 40 12.40 10.71 -17.03
C VAL A 40 11.10 11.12 -16.35
N ILE A 41 9.96 10.53 -16.73
CA ILE A 41 8.64 10.83 -16.16
C ILE A 41 8.33 9.80 -15.08
N GLN A 42 8.48 10.17 -13.82
CA GLN A 42 8.17 9.29 -12.70
C GLN A 42 6.66 9.17 -12.42
N VAL A 43 5.93 10.28 -12.56
CA VAL A 43 4.51 10.37 -12.20
C VAL A 43 3.79 11.34 -13.14
N VAL A 44 2.64 10.92 -13.65
CA VAL A 44 1.64 11.78 -14.25
C VAL A 44 0.48 11.91 -13.26
N GLN A 45 0.24 13.12 -12.79
CA GLN A 45 -0.90 13.38 -11.92
C GLN A 45 -2.18 13.37 -12.75
N ALA A 46 -3.23 12.73 -12.23
CA ALA A 46 -4.54 12.68 -12.86
C ALA A 46 -5.23 14.06 -12.80
N GLY A 47 -4.71 15.02 -13.58
CA GLY A 47 -5.27 16.34 -13.78
C GLY A 47 -6.45 16.33 -14.76
N PHE A 48 -6.44 17.22 -15.72
CA PHE A 48 -7.37 17.38 -16.85
C PHE A 48 -8.76 17.92 -16.51
N ILE A 49 -9.25 17.86 -15.29
CA ILE A 49 -10.60 18.32 -14.95
C ILE A 49 -10.53 19.40 -13.89
N GLY A 50 -11.31 20.46 -14.10
CA GLY A 50 -11.58 21.51 -13.11
C GLY A 50 -10.44 22.46 -12.85
N ALA A 51 -10.63 23.30 -11.86
CA ALA A 51 -9.66 24.32 -11.48
C ALA A 51 -8.31 23.65 -11.16
N TRP A 52 -7.27 24.09 -11.85
CA TRP A 52 -5.89 23.59 -11.75
C TRP A 52 -5.71 22.08 -11.97
N GLY A 53 -6.75 21.41 -12.53
CA GLY A 53 -6.75 19.95 -12.69
C GLY A 53 -7.03 19.18 -11.39
N GLU A 54 -7.70 19.79 -10.41
CA GLU A 54 -7.95 19.20 -9.08
C GLU A 54 -9.34 18.56 -8.94
N TRP A 55 -10.00 18.28 -10.03
CA TRP A 55 -11.28 17.55 -10.11
C TRP A 55 -12.44 18.24 -9.38
N HIS A 56 -12.43 19.57 -9.35
CA HIS A 56 -13.54 20.38 -8.85
C HIS A 56 -13.77 21.63 -9.72
N SER A 57 -14.94 22.21 -9.65
CA SER A 57 -15.30 23.48 -10.30
C SER A 57 -15.00 23.54 -11.80
N SER A 58 -15.18 22.44 -12.53
CA SER A 58 -15.03 22.45 -13.97
C SER A 58 -16.18 23.18 -14.64
N PHE A 59 -15.91 23.93 -15.70
CA PHE A 59 -16.92 24.72 -16.41
C PHE A 59 -18.08 23.86 -16.94
N HIS A 60 -17.79 22.69 -17.50
CA HIS A 60 -18.79 21.76 -18.02
C HIS A 60 -19.27 20.70 -17.01
N GLY A 61 -18.85 20.80 -15.73
CA GLY A 61 -19.29 19.89 -14.68
C GLY A 61 -18.81 18.45 -14.86
N LEU A 62 -17.66 18.23 -15.50
CA LEU A 62 -17.11 16.90 -15.76
C LEU A 62 -16.84 16.11 -14.49
N GLU A 63 -16.59 16.80 -13.37
CA GLU A 63 -16.39 16.20 -12.05
C GLU A 63 -17.71 15.76 -11.36
N LYS A 64 -18.87 16.18 -11.88
CA LYS A 64 -20.16 15.92 -11.25
C LYS A 64 -20.69 14.51 -11.51
N THR A 65 -20.28 13.88 -12.62
CA THR A 65 -20.73 12.55 -12.98
C THR A 65 -19.63 11.52 -12.77
N ASN A 66 -19.99 10.34 -12.25
CA ASN A 66 -19.05 9.25 -12.12
C ASN A 66 -18.61 8.69 -13.47
N ASP A 67 -19.46 8.77 -14.48
CA ASP A 67 -19.15 8.29 -15.83
C ASP A 67 -18.06 9.11 -16.49
N SER A 68 -18.13 10.44 -16.46
CA SER A 68 -17.06 11.31 -16.99
C SER A 68 -15.74 11.06 -16.27
N LYS A 69 -15.79 11.00 -14.92
CA LYS A 69 -14.59 10.72 -14.11
C LYS A 69 -13.98 9.36 -14.46
N ARG A 70 -14.79 8.33 -14.55
CA ARG A 70 -14.34 6.98 -14.90
C ARG A 70 -13.72 6.95 -16.28
N THR A 71 -14.40 7.52 -17.29
CA THR A 71 -13.92 7.52 -18.68
C THR A 71 -12.57 8.21 -18.81
N ILE A 72 -12.38 9.35 -18.12
CA ILE A 72 -11.11 10.08 -18.15
C ILE A 72 -10.02 9.29 -17.43
N LEU A 73 -10.30 8.70 -16.24
CA LEU A 73 -9.34 7.88 -15.52
C LEU A 73 -8.93 6.63 -16.30
N GLU A 74 -9.89 5.93 -16.91
CA GLU A 74 -9.61 4.81 -17.81
C GLU A 74 -8.67 5.23 -18.94
N LYS A 75 -8.93 6.38 -19.53
CA LYS A 75 -8.11 6.91 -20.62
C LYS A 75 -6.69 7.28 -20.17
N ILE A 76 -6.53 7.88 -18.99
CA ILE A 76 -5.23 8.22 -18.40
C ILE A 76 -4.43 6.94 -18.13
N VAL A 77 -5.07 5.89 -17.65
CA VAL A 77 -4.45 4.59 -17.42
C VAL A 77 -3.89 3.98 -18.70
N TRP A 78 -4.61 4.11 -19.81
CA TRP A 78 -4.14 3.66 -21.12
C TRP A 78 -3.00 4.49 -21.70
N MET A 79 -2.61 5.60 -21.06
CA MET A 79 -1.40 6.36 -21.41
C MET A 79 -0.10 5.70 -20.94
N THR A 80 -0.16 4.81 -19.97
CA THR A 80 1.01 4.01 -19.60
C THR A 80 1.29 2.98 -20.68
N PRO A 81 2.60 2.81 -21.10
CA PRO A 81 2.93 1.92 -22.20
C PRO A 81 2.38 0.51 -21.95
N GLU A 82 1.83 0.00 -23.00
CA GLU A 82 1.11 -1.26 -23.10
C GLU A 82 1.81 -2.43 -22.41
N LYS A 83 1.39 -2.74 -21.20
CA LYS A 83 1.18 -4.14 -20.89
C LYS A 83 -0.31 -4.26 -20.62
N PRO A 84 -1.02 -5.06 -21.46
CA PRO A 84 -2.36 -5.44 -21.07
C PRO A 84 -2.24 -6.01 -19.68
N VAL A 85 -3.04 -5.53 -18.74
CA VAL A 85 -3.25 -6.23 -17.48
C VAL A 85 -3.73 -7.60 -17.94
N SER A 86 -2.83 -8.58 -17.95
CA SER A 86 -3.13 -9.88 -18.52
C SER A 86 -4.35 -10.39 -17.76
N GLY A 87 -5.33 -10.96 -18.45
CA GLY A 87 -6.49 -11.59 -17.83
C GLY A 87 -6.10 -12.68 -16.81
N ASN A 88 -4.81 -13.02 -16.75
CA ASN A 88 -4.19 -13.92 -15.77
C ASN A 88 -3.77 -13.23 -14.47
N TYR A 89 -3.77 -11.91 -14.39
CA TYR A 89 -3.34 -11.21 -13.19
C TYR A 89 -4.35 -11.38 -12.04
N PHE A 90 -5.64 -11.34 -12.36
CA PHE A 90 -6.69 -11.61 -11.39
C PHE A 90 -7.17 -13.04 -11.56
N LYS A 91 -6.82 -13.87 -10.61
CA LYS A 91 -7.33 -15.24 -10.51
C LYS A 91 -8.22 -15.38 -9.28
N ASN A 92 -9.33 -16.08 -9.44
CA ASN A 92 -10.11 -16.58 -8.32
C ASN A 92 -9.31 -17.66 -7.56
N GLN A 93 -9.77 -18.08 -6.39
CA GLN A 93 -9.12 -19.14 -5.61
C GLN A 93 -8.98 -20.47 -6.39
N ASP A 94 -9.87 -20.73 -7.35
CA ASP A 94 -9.83 -21.90 -8.23
C ASP A 94 -8.89 -21.74 -9.45
N GLY A 95 -8.19 -20.61 -9.54
CA GLY A 95 -7.29 -20.31 -10.66
C GLY A 95 -7.96 -19.76 -11.92
N SER A 96 -9.30 -19.66 -11.96
CA SER A 96 -10.04 -19.04 -13.07
C SER A 96 -9.80 -17.53 -13.15
N PRO A 97 -9.89 -16.90 -14.33
CA PRO A 97 -9.80 -15.46 -14.47
C PRO A 97 -10.89 -14.75 -13.64
N ALA A 98 -10.52 -13.82 -12.79
CA ALA A 98 -11.48 -12.96 -12.12
C ALA A 98 -11.90 -11.81 -13.05
N THR A 99 -13.20 -11.53 -13.08
CA THR A 99 -13.75 -10.40 -13.85
C THR A 99 -13.46 -9.10 -13.07
N ARG A 100 -12.32 -8.48 -13.33
CA ARG A 100 -11.98 -7.16 -12.79
C ARG A 100 -11.59 -6.21 -13.91
N ASN A 101 -12.01 -4.96 -13.77
CA ASN A 101 -11.65 -3.92 -14.73
C ASN A 101 -10.32 -3.24 -14.32
N VAL A 102 -9.77 -2.44 -15.22
CA VAL A 102 -8.51 -1.71 -15.02
C VAL A 102 -8.58 -0.76 -13.84
N PHE A 103 -9.73 -0.14 -13.58
CA PHE A 103 -9.91 0.75 -12.42
C PHE A 103 -9.75 -0.01 -11.11
N ASP A 104 -10.35 -1.19 -10.99
CA ASP A 104 -10.19 -2.04 -9.80
C ASP A 104 -8.73 -2.44 -9.61
N TYR A 105 -8.04 -2.76 -10.72
CA TYR A 105 -6.62 -3.08 -10.67
C TYR A 105 -5.79 -1.91 -10.12
N ILE A 106 -6.01 -0.69 -10.64
CA ILE A 106 -5.28 0.50 -10.18
C ILE A 106 -5.60 0.78 -8.72
N ARG A 107 -6.89 0.80 -8.36
CA ARG A 107 -7.33 1.02 -6.98
C ARG A 107 -6.68 0.05 -6.01
N ASP A 108 -6.58 -1.22 -6.38
CA ASP A 108 -6.03 -2.27 -5.54
C ASP A 108 -4.51 -2.20 -5.40
N HIS A 109 -3.81 -1.49 -6.32
CA HIS A 109 -2.36 -1.40 -6.35
C HIS A 109 -1.83 0.02 -6.13
N LEU A 110 -2.71 1.02 -6.00
CA LEU A 110 -2.28 2.40 -5.81
C LEU A 110 -1.53 2.56 -4.48
N GLY A 111 -0.31 3.11 -4.55
CA GLY A 111 0.59 3.20 -3.41
C GLY A 111 1.29 1.88 -3.12
N TYR A 112 1.40 1.50 -1.87
CA TYR A 112 1.95 0.22 -1.41
C TYR A 112 0.83 -0.76 -1.01
N ARG A 113 1.11 -2.08 -1.14
CA ARG A 113 0.21 -3.14 -0.73
C ARG A 113 1.04 -4.31 -0.19
N LEU A 114 1.28 -4.30 1.12
CA LEU A 114 2.10 -5.31 1.77
C LEU A 114 1.30 -6.59 2.00
N GLU A 115 1.82 -7.71 1.51
CA GLU A 115 1.22 -9.03 1.64
C GLU A 115 2.22 -9.97 2.32
N LEU A 116 1.85 -10.48 3.49
CA LEU A 116 2.65 -11.42 4.27
C LEU A 116 2.71 -12.78 3.57
N GLN A 117 3.89 -13.41 3.53
CA GLN A 117 4.12 -14.67 2.84
C GLN A 117 4.40 -15.81 3.84
N GLN A 118 5.45 -15.68 4.61
CA GLN A 118 5.90 -16.75 5.51
C GLN A 118 6.51 -16.18 6.78
N LEU A 119 6.17 -16.78 7.92
CA LEU A 119 6.84 -16.55 9.18
C LEU A 119 7.67 -17.80 9.56
N LYS A 120 8.93 -17.60 9.90
CA LYS A 120 9.81 -18.61 10.48
C LYS A 120 10.21 -18.19 11.88
N ILE A 121 10.15 -19.12 12.82
CA ILE A 121 10.54 -18.95 14.23
C ILE A 121 11.57 -20.02 14.54
N ASN A 122 12.76 -19.63 15.00
CA ASN A 122 13.90 -20.56 15.06
C ASN A 122 13.97 -21.41 16.32
N VAL A 123 13.29 -21.00 17.40
CA VAL A 123 13.36 -21.67 18.70
C VAL A 123 12.05 -21.58 19.45
N ASN A 124 11.86 -22.48 20.40
CA ASN A 124 10.74 -22.38 21.33
C ASN A 124 10.95 -21.17 22.24
N PRO A 125 9.98 -20.24 22.28
CA PRO A 125 10.11 -19.00 23.03
C PRO A 125 10.12 -19.27 24.54
N ALA A 126 11.17 -18.76 25.22
CA ALA A 126 11.29 -18.88 26.68
C ALA A 126 11.71 -17.52 27.29
N ALA A 127 11.17 -17.20 28.47
CA ALA A 127 11.54 -15.99 29.19
C ALA A 127 13.06 -15.94 29.47
N GLY A 128 13.69 -14.79 29.24
CA GLY A 128 15.13 -14.58 29.35
C GLY A 128 15.96 -15.15 28.20
N LYS A 129 15.35 -15.76 27.18
CA LYS A 129 16.06 -16.31 26.02
C LYS A 129 15.85 -15.48 24.76
N GLU A 130 16.83 -15.61 23.86
CA GLU A 130 16.76 -14.98 22.54
C GLU A 130 15.79 -15.74 21.64
N ILE A 131 15.01 -15.02 20.89
CA ILE A 131 14.17 -15.50 19.80
C ILE A 131 14.58 -14.84 18.51
N SER A 132 14.62 -15.60 17.42
CA SER A 132 14.82 -15.09 16.05
C SER A 132 13.59 -15.36 15.21
N LEU A 133 13.18 -14.33 14.48
CA LEU A 133 12.03 -14.34 13.59
C LEU A 133 12.44 -13.88 12.19
N ASP A 134 12.02 -14.60 11.17
CA ASP A 134 12.11 -14.16 9.78
C ASP A 134 10.69 -14.11 9.20
N LEU A 135 10.22 -12.91 8.91
CA LEU A 135 8.92 -12.68 8.27
C LEU A 135 9.11 -12.22 6.85
N SER A 136 8.71 -13.05 5.90
CA SER A 136 8.76 -12.70 4.48
C SER A 136 7.47 -12.00 4.06
N LEU A 137 7.59 -11.00 3.19
CA LEU A 137 6.49 -10.28 2.58
C LEU A 137 6.80 -9.84 1.15
N VAL A 138 5.79 -9.52 0.39
CA VAL A 138 5.89 -8.85 -0.91
C VAL A 138 5.10 -7.56 -0.89
N ASN A 139 5.52 -6.60 -1.72
CA ASN A 139 4.74 -5.40 -1.98
C ASN A 139 4.05 -5.56 -3.35
N ARG A 140 2.73 -5.68 -3.35
CA ARG A 140 1.92 -5.78 -4.57
C ARG A 140 1.48 -4.42 -5.11
N GLY A 141 1.84 -3.33 -4.44
CA GLY A 141 1.50 -1.98 -4.90
C GLY A 141 2.40 -1.49 -6.04
N PHE A 142 2.19 -0.26 -6.46
CA PHE A 142 3.00 0.38 -7.51
C PHE A 142 4.18 1.18 -6.95
N SER A 143 4.19 1.46 -5.67
CA SER A 143 5.27 2.21 -5.04
C SER A 143 5.66 1.63 -3.69
N THR A 144 6.79 2.07 -3.17
CA THR A 144 7.19 1.84 -1.79
C THR A 144 6.52 2.84 -0.85
N LEU A 145 6.77 2.72 0.45
CA LEU A 145 6.33 3.67 1.45
C LEU A 145 7.19 4.94 1.36
N PHE A 146 6.54 6.12 1.39
CA PHE A 146 7.23 7.40 1.35
C PHE A 146 7.59 7.92 2.74
N ASN A 147 6.73 7.70 3.72
CA ASN A 147 6.96 8.11 5.09
C ASN A 147 7.73 7.04 5.85
N GLU A 148 8.42 7.46 6.89
CA GLU A 148 9.04 6.53 7.80
C GLU A 148 7.99 5.81 8.63
N HIS A 149 8.14 4.50 8.72
CA HIS A 149 7.33 3.64 9.56
C HIS A 149 8.26 2.67 10.27
N PRO A 150 8.48 2.83 11.57
CA PRO A 150 9.24 1.84 12.33
C PRO A 150 8.49 0.51 12.36
N VAL A 151 9.23 -0.58 12.33
CA VAL A 151 8.67 -1.92 12.25
C VAL A 151 8.94 -2.66 13.56
N TYR A 152 7.88 -3.12 14.21
CA TYR A 152 7.97 -3.85 15.46
C TYR A 152 7.39 -5.26 15.32
N PHE A 153 8.05 -6.23 15.93
CA PHE A 153 7.35 -7.40 16.42
C PHE A 153 6.79 -7.08 17.81
N VAL A 154 5.62 -7.60 18.10
CA VAL A 154 4.97 -7.38 19.39
C VAL A 154 4.45 -8.69 19.98
N LEU A 155 4.54 -8.82 21.29
CA LEU A 155 3.89 -9.88 22.05
C LEU A 155 2.69 -9.28 22.80
N ILE A 156 1.53 -9.91 22.66
CA ILE A 156 0.29 -9.49 23.33
C ILE A 156 -0.14 -10.65 24.25
N ASP A 157 -0.20 -10.38 25.54
CA ASP A 157 -0.64 -11.38 26.52
C ASP A 157 -2.17 -11.49 26.60
N GLU A 158 -2.67 -12.42 27.42
CA GLU A 158 -4.11 -12.65 27.63
C GLU A 158 -4.83 -11.45 28.26
N GLN A 159 -4.11 -10.54 28.90
CA GLN A 159 -4.64 -9.30 29.47
C GLN A 159 -4.51 -8.10 28.49
N ASN A 160 -4.14 -8.37 27.22
CA ASN A 160 -3.91 -7.39 26.18
C ASN A 160 -2.76 -6.40 26.48
N ARG A 161 -1.80 -6.77 27.34
CA ARG A 161 -0.58 -5.99 27.53
C ARG A 161 0.39 -6.29 26.41
N ILE A 162 1.05 -5.24 25.91
CA ILE A 162 1.89 -5.30 24.73
C ILE A 162 3.36 -5.15 25.14
N THR A 163 4.20 -6.00 24.60
CA THR A 163 5.66 -5.87 24.65
C THR A 163 6.17 -5.65 23.24
N GLU A 164 6.86 -4.52 23.01
CA GLU A 164 7.32 -4.08 21.69
C GLU A 164 8.79 -4.43 21.48
N PHE A 165 9.13 -4.91 20.29
CA PHE A 165 10.50 -5.19 19.85
C PHE A 165 10.75 -4.50 18.50
N LEU A 166 11.49 -3.40 18.51
CA LEU A 166 11.87 -2.67 17.31
C LEU A 166 12.84 -3.51 16.47
N THR A 167 12.62 -3.53 15.16
CA THR A 167 13.53 -4.13 14.18
C THR A 167 14.40 -3.05 13.51
N GLU A 168 15.45 -3.47 12.81
CA GLU A 168 16.26 -2.58 11.97
C GLU A 168 15.69 -2.42 10.55
N THR A 169 14.46 -2.83 10.32
CA THR A 169 13.84 -2.84 8.99
C THR A 169 13.54 -1.44 8.51
N ASN A 170 14.02 -1.11 7.31
CA ASN A 170 13.65 0.11 6.61
C ASN A 170 12.54 -0.19 5.58
N VAL A 171 11.35 0.33 5.82
CA VAL A 171 10.17 0.11 4.95
C VAL A 171 10.32 0.73 3.56
N HIS A 172 11.20 1.72 3.38
CA HIS A 172 11.50 2.30 2.07
C HIS A 172 12.11 1.28 1.11
N ASN A 173 12.72 0.21 1.63
CA ASN A 173 13.30 -0.86 0.83
C ASN A 173 12.26 -1.86 0.30
N PHE A 174 10.99 -1.75 0.68
CA PHE A 174 9.93 -2.63 0.21
C PHE A 174 9.49 -2.29 -1.22
N GLN A 175 10.45 -2.34 -2.15
CA GLN A 175 10.19 -2.13 -3.58
C GLN A 175 9.22 -3.21 -4.11
N PRO A 176 8.24 -2.85 -4.93
CA PRO A 176 7.29 -3.84 -5.49
C PRO A 176 7.97 -4.81 -6.46
N TYR A 177 8.88 -4.32 -7.28
CA TYR A 177 9.64 -5.08 -8.29
C TYR A 177 10.96 -4.38 -8.60
N GLN A 178 11.86 -5.06 -9.30
CA GLN A 178 13.11 -4.44 -9.76
C GLN A 178 12.81 -3.37 -10.82
N PRO A 179 13.42 -2.18 -10.73
CA PRO A 179 13.33 -1.20 -11.79
C PRO A 179 13.73 -1.81 -13.15
N LYS A 180 12.92 -1.54 -14.18
CA LYS A 180 13.10 -2.06 -15.54
C LYS A 180 12.84 -3.58 -15.72
N ASP A 181 12.35 -4.28 -14.70
CA ASP A 181 11.86 -5.64 -14.89
C ASP A 181 10.59 -5.62 -15.76
N PRO A 182 10.63 -6.18 -16.99
CA PRO A 182 9.49 -6.15 -17.87
C PRO A 182 8.33 -7.03 -17.40
N GLU A 183 8.57 -7.96 -16.50
CA GLU A 183 7.53 -8.85 -15.96
C GLU A 183 6.97 -8.33 -14.62
N CYS A 184 7.55 -7.28 -14.05
CA CYS A 184 7.16 -6.69 -12.77
C CYS A 184 7.00 -7.77 -11.68
N LYS A 185 7.96 -8.69 -11.59
CA LYS A 185 7.93 -9.77 -10.59
C LYS A 185 8.01 -9.21 -9.19
N PRO A 186 7.10 -9.57 -8.29
CA PRO A 186 7.16 -9.12 -6.91
C PRO A 186 8.46 -9.54 -6.24
N LEU A 187 9.11 -8.59 -5.56
CA LEU A 187 10.30 -8.84 -4.77
C LEU A 187 9.91 -9.40 -3.42
N LEU A 188 10.60 -10.45 -3.00
CA LEU A 188 10.49 -10.99 -1.66
C LEU A 188 11.37 -10.18 -0.71
N HIS A 189 10.76 -9.62 0.33
CA HIS A 189 11.44 -8.90 1.41
C HIS A 189 11.37 -9.71 2.69
N THR A 190 12.34 -9.53 3.57
CA THR A 190 12.37 -10.20 4.87
C THR A 190 12.54 -9.18 5.99
N ILE A 191 11.61 -9.19 6.93
CA ILE A 191 11.73 -8.51 8.22
C ILE A 191 12.38 -9.49 9.19
N LYS A 192 13.55 -9.13 9.70
CA LYS A 192 14.26 -9.93 10.70
C LYS A 192 14.02 -9.35 12.09
N GLY A 193 13.66 -10.21 13.03
CA GLY A 193 13.59 -9.89 14.45
C GLY A 193 14.54 -10.78 15.24
N GLN A 194 15.39 -10.18 16.04
CA GLN A 194 16.26 -10.87 16.99
C GLN A 194 16.22 -10.11 18.30
N PHE A 195 15.63 -10.69 19.32
CA PHE A 195 15.45 -10.03 20.60
C PHE A 195 15.37 -11.03 21.76
N ILE A 196 15.69 -10.55 22.95
CA ILE A 196 15.56 -11.33 24.19
C ILE A 196 14.15 -11.14 24.72
N ILE A 197 13.44 -12.24 24.96
CA ILE A 197 12.15 -12.22 25.65
C ILE A 197 12.40 -11.78 27.09
N PRO A 198 11.77 -10.68 27.58
CA PRO A 198 12.02 -10.20 28.93
C PRO A 198 11.74 -11.26 30.01
N GLU A 199 12.61 -11.38 30.99
CA GLU A 199 12.52 -12.39 32.08
C GLU A 199 11.24 -12.21 32.93
N HIS A 200 10.72 -10.99 33.03
CA HIS A 200 9.51 -10.71 33.80
C HIS A 200 8.22 -11.13 33.10
N LEU A 201 8.28 -11.54 31.82
CA LEU A 201 7.10 -12.06 31.12
C LEU A 201 6.70 -13.40 31.73
N LYS A 202 5.40 -13.51 32.01
CA LYS A 202 4.83 -14.74 32.57
C LYS A 202 4.83 -15.84 31.52
N THR A 203 4.97 -17.09 31.96
CA THR A 203 4.69 -18.23 31.11
C THR A 203 3.22 -18.26 30.70
N GLY A 204 2.93 -18.65 29.48
CA GLY A 204 1.57 -18.70 28.97
C GLY A 204 1.47 -18.36 27.49
N LYS A 205 0.26 -18.24 27.02
CA LYS A 205 -0.05 -17.98 25.62
C LYS A 205 0.04 -16.48 25.29
N TYR A 206 0.73 -16.18 24.22
CA TYR A 206 0.87 -14.83 23.66
C TYR A 206 0.48 -14.83 22.18
N ARG A 207 -0.07 -13.73 21.71
CA ARG A 207 -0.18 -13.47 20.26
C ARG A 207 1.06 -12.72 19.82
N LEU A 208 1.74 -13.23 18.79
CA LEU A 208 2.81 -12.54 18.09
C LEU A 208 2.20 -11.72 16.97
N GLY A 209 2.54 -10.45 16.91
CA GLY A 209 2.03 -9.53 15.89
C GLY A 209 3.13 -8.72 15.20
N LEU A 210 2.78 -8.17 14.05
CA LEU A 210 3.55 -7.17 13.32
C LEU A 210 2.84 -5.82 13.47
N TRP A 211 3.56 -4.85 14.02
CA TRP A 211 3.08 -3.47 14.19
C TRP A 211 3.97 -2.54 13.40
N ILE A 212 3.37 -1.79 12.47
CA ILE A 212 4.03 -0.82 11.62
C ILE A 212 3.30 0.51 11.78
N PRO A 213 3.57 1.28 12.85
CA PRO A 213 2.95 2.57 13.10
C PRO A 213 3.51 3.66 12.21
N ASP A 214 2.89 4.84 12.25
CA ASP A 214 3.46 6.05 11.68
C ASP A 214 4.77 6.44 12.40
N GLY A 215 5.74 6.99 11.66
CA GLY A 215 7.03 7.42 12.20
C GLY A 215 6.96 8.69 13.04
N SER A 216 5.89 9.48 12.94
CA SER A 216 5.68 10.66 13.75
C SER A 216 5.28 10.29 15.17
N GLU A 217 5.98 10.80 16.19
CA GLU A 217 5.65 10.56 17.60
C GLU A 217 4.19 10.87 17.95
N ARG A 218 3.62 11.91 17.33
CA ARG A 218 2.22 12.30 17.53
C ARG A 218 1.22 11.27 17.00
N LEU A 219 1.57 10.53 15.96
CA LEU A 219 0.69 9.58 15.25
C LEU A 219 1.03 8.13 15.55
N LYS A 220 2.21 7.85 16.10
CA LYS A 220 2.70 6.51 16.39
C LYS A 220 1.67 5.66 17.13
N TYR A 221 1.08 6.21 18.19
CA TYR A 221 0.08 5.53 19.00
C TYR A 221 -1.34 5.90 18.59
N ASN A 222 -1.64 5.75 17.29
CA ASN A 222 -2.97 5.87 16.75
C ASN A 222 -3.18 4.78 15.68
N ASN A 223 -4.04 3.81 15.98
CA ASN A 223 -4.26 2.62 15.15
C ASN A 223 -4.69 2.94 13.70
N ARG A 224 -5.25 4.13 13.45
CA ARG A 224 -5.67 4.57 12.11
C ARG A 224 -4.49 4.84 11.17
N TYR A 225 -3.30 5.08 11.74
CA TYR A 225 -2.07 5.35 10.98
C TYR A 225 -1.11 4.14 10.97
N ALA A 226 -1.50 3.05 11.61
CA ALA A 226 -0.76 1.81 11.51
C ALA A 226 -1.09 1.07 10.20
N ILE A 227 -0.08 0.45 9.60
CA ILE A 227 -0.23 -0.25 8.33
C ILE A 227 -0.88 -1.61 8.57
N ARG A 228 -2.00 -1.84 7.89
CA ARG A 228 -2.66 -3.13 7.79
C ARG A 228 -2.17 -3.86 6.54
N CYS A 229 -1.72 -5.10 6.69
CA CYS A 229 -1.34 -5.96 5.58
C CYS A 229 -2.55 -6.39 4.75
N ALA A 230 -2.31 -6.72 3.49
CA ALA A 230 -3.37 -6.97 2.51
C ALA A 230 -3.95 -8.39 2.55
N ASN A 231 -3.43 -9.25 3.43
CA ASN A 231 -3.93 -10.62 3.58
C ASN A 231 -5.34 -10.63 4.16
N GLY A 232 -6.26 -11.29 3.48
CA GLY A 232 -7.66 -11.36 3.92
C GLY A 232 -7.88 -12.24 5.15
N ASP A 233 -6.99 -13.19 5.40
CA ASP A 233 -6.99 -14.15 6.50
C ASP A 233 -6.17 -13.70 7.73
N THR A 234 -5.42 -12.61 7.62
CA THR A 234 -4.66 -12.06 8.75
C THR A 234 -5.58 -11.27 9.67
N GLU A 235 -5.67 -11.69 10.93
CA GLU A 235 -6.42 -10.96 11.95
C GLU A 235 -5.82 -9.56 12.16
N TRP A 236 -6.67 -8.54 12.09
CA TRP A 236 -6.33 -7.19 12.50
C TRP A 236 -6.82 -6.94 13.91
N TRP A 237 -5.90 -6.81 14.84
CA TRP A 237 -6.22 -6.50 16.24
C TRP A 237 -6.01 -5.01 16.55
N SER A 238 -6.98 -4.40 17.21
CA SER A 238 -6.87 -3.02 17.72
C SER A 238 -7.02 -3.01 19.23
N SER A 239 -6.16 -2.23 19.90
CA SER A 239 -6.30 -2.02 21.34
C SER A 239 -7.56 -1.22 21.67
N THR A 240 -8.12 -1.43 22.85
CA THR A 240 -9.37 -0.77 23.29
C THR A 240 -9.23 0.75 23.41
N ASP A 241 -8.02 1.25 23.63
CA ASP A 241 -7.70 2.69 23.68
C ASP A 241 -7.34 3.28 22.30
N ASN A 242 -7.49 2.51 21.22
CA ASN A 242 -7.17 2.86 19.83
C ASN A 242 -5.69 3.27 19.57
N LYS A 243 -4.77 2.91 20.44
CA LYS A 243 -3.36 3.21 20.24
C LYS A 243 -2.67 2.28 19.25
N TYR A 244 -3.00 0.98 19.31
CA TYR A 244 -2.34 -0.03 18.50
C TYR A 244 -3.28 -0.60 17.46
N GLY A 245 -2.73 -0.77 16.25
CA GLY A 245 -3.32 -1.55 15.16
C GLY A 245 -2.28 -2.55 14.68
N ILE A 246 -2.52 -3.83 14.93
CA ILE A 246 -1.52 -4.90 14.82
C ILE A 246 -2.02 -6.01 13.91
N ASN A 247 -1.17 -6.45 12.98
CA ASN A 247 -1.40 -7.64 12.17
C ASN A 247 -0.99 -8.87 13.01
N ILE A 248 -1.92 -9.71 13.40
CA ILE A 248 -1.63 -10.91 14.19
C ILE A 248 -1.05 -11.97 13.26
N LEU A 249 0.15 -12.47 13.60
CA LEU A 249 0.89 -13.44 12.80
C LEU A 249 0.60 -14.87 13.25
N THR A 250 0.67 -15.12 14.56
CA THR A 250 0.46 -16.44 15.16
C THR A 250 0.33 -16.32 16.68
N SER A 251 0.07 -17.45 17.34
CA SER A 251 0.16 -17.58 18.79
C SER A 251 1.44 -18.33 19.17
N LEU A 252 2.04 -17.95 20.31
CA LEU A 252 3.23 -18.56 20.90
C LEU A 252 2.94 -18.95 22.35
N ASP A 253 3.53 -20.04 22.81
CA ASP A 253 3.58 -20.39 24.21
C ASP A 253 4.96 -20.05 24.79
N ILE A 254 5.03 -19.05 25.66
CA ILE A 254 6.26 -18.71 26.38
C ILE A 254 6.40 -19.65 27.57
N ILE A 255 7.49 -20.39 27.58
CA ILE A 255 7.81 -21.35 28.64
C ILE A 255 8.83 -20.79 29.64
N ARG A 256 8.91 -21.35 30.83
CA ARG A 256 10.06 -21.17 31.74
C ARG A 256 11.18 -22.08 31.27
N HIS A 257 12.37 -21.53 31.40
CA HIS A 257 13.58 -22.34 31.23
C HIS A 257 13.93 -23.03 32.52
#